data_f19d100ed53e4f063c2b5a59fd976ed7
#
_entry.id   f19d100ed53e4f063c2b5a59fd976ed7
#
_cell.length_a   1.000
_cell.length_b   1.000
_cell.length_c   1.000
_cell.angle_alpha   90.00
_cell.angle_beta   90.00
_cell.angle_gamma   90.00
#
_symmetry.space_group_name_H-M   'P 1'
#
loop_
_entity.id
_entity.type
_entity.pdbx_description
1 polymer ?
#
loop_
_entity_poly.entity_id
_entity_poly.type
_entity_poly.pdbx_seq_one_letter_code
_entity_poly.pdbx_strand_id
1 'polypeptide(L)'
;MRKILTLAMVALLSATFTNASAKDNKECKKAKTECSKADKKSKKNKKECKMGAAGCCKAPVALLSMSDSLSYAAGMTYTTGLMEYVGKQYGVDSTSMDAFVAGLREGIKRSNDKQFMAHSAGVQIAQMLETRMYPGVANEVKNTQWTLDSINFNRGFIDAVVNDTTVMKAADAKKFFENTMTTEKRRQEDAYKKENTDWLAANAKKEGVVTLPSGLQYKVLTAGTGEVATKDDNVTVRYEGKTIDGNVFDSSYKRNPDTSTFRPDQVIKGWTEALTSMPAGSTWMLYIPQELAYGSRAAGQIKPYSTLIFKVELVKIDRKQQPTEAKKEEKKTPAKKTAAKKSRKK
;
A
#
# COMPACT_ATOMS: atom_id res chain seq x y z
N MET A 1 0.64 6.22 -18.47
CA MET A 1 -0.07 7.03 -19.48
C MET A 1 -0.17 8.45 -18.97
N ARG A 2 0.56 9.34 -19.60
CA ARG A 2 0.58 10.78 -19.31
C ARG A 2 -0.74 11.41 -19.71
N LYS A 3 -1.38 12.17 -18.84
CA LYS A 3 -2.33 13.21 -19.22
C LYS A 3 -1.92 14.53 -18.59
N ILE A 4 -1.36 15.35 -19.44
CA ILE A 4 -1.13 16.78 -19.26
C ILE A 4 -2.51 17.44 -19.26
N LEU A 5 -2.85 18.13 -18.18
CA LEU A 5 -4.03 19.01 -18.15
C LEU A 5 -3.51 20.47 -18.24
N THR A 6 -3.50 20.98 -19.45
CA THR A 6 -3.44 22.42 -19.75
C THR A 6 -4.84 22.98 -19.55
N LEU A 7 -5.01 23.87 -18.58
CA LEU A 7 -6.19 24.72 -18.48
C LEU A 7 -5.73 26.17 -18.52
N ALA A 8 -5.87 26.77 -19.70
CA ALA A 8 -5.80 28.20 -19.89
C ALA A 8 -7.08 28.82 -19.30
N MET A 9 -6.93 29.72 -18.33
CA MET A 9 -7.95 30.72 -18.00
C MET A 9 -7.33 32.11 -18.16
N VAL A 10 -7.63 32.69 -19.32
CA VAL A 10 -7.49 34.11 -19.53
C VAL A 10 -8.70 34.77 -18.91
N ALA A 11 -8.55 35.35 -17.72
CA ALA A 11 -9.50 36.31 -17.18
C ALA A 11 -8.89 37.69 -17.25
N LEU A 12 -9.38 38.50 -18.17
CA LEU A 12 -9.13 39.95 -18.22
C LEU A 12 -9.68 40.62 -16.95
N LEU A 13 -8.81 40.95 -16.03
CA LEU A 13 -9.07 41.88 -14.95
C LEU A 13 -8.33 43.16 -15.25
N SER A 14 -9.06 44.10 -15.81
CA SER A 14 -8.67 45.52 -15.81
C SER A 14 -8.76 46.05 -14.38
N ALA A 15 -7.64 45.91 -13.64
CA ALA A 15 -7.49 46.52 -12.33
C ALA A 15 -6.85 47.88 -12.52
N THR A 16 -7.59 48.91 -12.20
CA THR A 16 -7.14 50.31 -12.06
C THR A 16 -6.02 50.33 -10.99
N PHE A 17 -4.80 50.58 -11.45
CA PHE A 17 -3.64 50.82 -10.58
C PHE A 17 -3.81 52.17 -9.89
N THR A 18 -4.34 52.18 -8.66
CA THR A 18 -4.21 53.34 -7.78
C THR A 18 -2.83 53.35 -7.13
N ASN A 19 -2.13 54.46 -7.31
CA ASN A 19 -0.82 54.74 -6.77
C ASN A 19 -0.74 54.57 -5.23
N ALA A 20 -0.34 53.42 -4.76
CA ALA A 20 0.03 53.19 -3.35
C ALA A 20 1.51 53.49 -3.05
N SER A 21 2.26 53.98 -4.03
CA SER A 21 3.73 54.14 -3.95
C SER A 21 4.26 55.42 -3.29
N ALA A 22 3.38 56.32 -2.83
CA ALA A 22 3.84 57.62 -2.34
C ALA A 22 4.03 57.72 -0.81
N LYS A 23 3.42 56.83 -0.04
CA LYS A 23 3.55 56.86 1.44
C LYS A 23 4.78 56.11 1.96
N ASP A 24 5.11 54.96 1.38
CA ASP A 24 6.24 54.13 1.85
C ASP A 24 7.61 54.75 1.54
N ASN A 25 7.68 55.62 0.51
CA ASN A 25 8.91 56.30 0.15
C ASN A 25 9.30 57.45 1.11
N LYS A 26 8.34 57.98 1.91
CA LYS A 26 8.63 59.02 2.92
C LYS A 26 9.20 58.43 4.23
N GLU A 27 8.71 57.27 4.65
CA GLU A 27 9.19 56.59 5.84
C GLU A 27 10.59 55.98 5.62
N CYS A 28 10.86 55.43 4.46
CA CYS A 28 12.18 54.88 4.13
C CYS A 28 13.26 56.00 3.96
N LYS A 29 12.87 57.18 3.47
CA LYS A 29 13.76 58.35 3.43
C LYS A 29 14.06 58.91 4.83
N LYS A 30 13.09 58.88 5.75
CA LYS A 30 13.29 59.27 7.15
C LYS A 30 14.24 58.32 7.86
N ALA A 31 14.09 57.02 7.72
CA ALA A 31 14.96 56.00 8.29
C ALA A 31 16.42 56.09 7.76
N LYS A 32 16.62 56.38 6.45
CA LYS A 32 17.97 56.60 5.90
C LYS A 32 18.64 57.88 6.46
N THR A 33 17.86 58.90 6.76
CA THR A 33 18.40 60.18 7.30
C THR A 33 18.74 60.03 8.78
N GLU A 34 18.04 59.17 9.53
CA GLU A 34 18.33 58.88 10.93
C GLU A 34 19.52 57.94 11.07
N CYS A 35 19.66 56.94 10.23
CA CYS A 35 20.80 56.02 10.21
C CYS A 35 22.12 56.77 9.85
N SER A 36 22.09 57.67 8.86
CA SER A 36 23.27 58.47 8.46
C SER A 36 23.65 59.54 9.50
N LYS A 37 22.74 59.93 10.40
CA LYS A 37 23.04 60.85 11.52
C LYS A 37 23.60 60.08 12.72
N ALA A 38 23.28 58.83 12.90
CA ALA A 38 23.84 57.98 13.95
C ALA A 38 25.31 57.64 13.71
N ASP A 39 25.72 57.42 12.45
CA ASP A 39 27.11 57.12 12.09
C ASP A 39 28.09 58.30 12.29
N LYS A 40 27.63 59.53 12.31
CA LYS A 40 28.48 60.71 12.53
C LYS A 40 28.73 61.02 14.01
N LYS A 41 28.00 60.42 14.94
CA LYS A 41 28.15 60.71 16.37
C LYS A 41 28.84 59.60 17.18
N SER A 42 29.20 58.50 16.59
CA SER A 42 29.77 57.36 17.30
C SER A 42 31.19 57.02 16.89
N LYS A 43 32.14 57.95 17.19
CA LYS A 43 33.59 57.65 17.19
C LYS A 43 34.11 57.26 18.59
N LYS A 44 33.26 56.97 19.56
CA LYS A 44 33.72 56.56 20.90
C LYS A 44 32.75 55.58 21.62
N ASN A 45 32.31 54.56 21.01
CA ASN A 45 31.88 53.33 21.73
C ASN A 45 31.49 52.29 20.70
N LYS A 46 32.40 51.36 20.43
CA LYS A 46 32.08 50.08 19.79
C LYS A 46 31.18 49.28 20.73
N LYS A 47 29.87 49.52 20.68
CA LYS A 47 28.87 48.53 21.06
C LYS A 47 28.31 48.00 19.74
N GLU A 48 28.65 46.76 19.47
CA GLU A 48 28.10 45.95 18.37
C GLU A 48 26.61 46.21 18.26
N CYS A 49 26.17 46.73 17.11
CA CYS A 49 24.82 46.50 16.65
C CYS A 49 24.66 44.99 16.51
N LYS A 50 24.04 44.33 17.45
CA LYS A 50 23.55 42.95 17.28
C LYS A 50 22.64 42.98 16.06
N MET A 51 23.13 42.46 14.92
CA MET A 51 22.32 42.07 13.80
C MET A 51 21.43 40.90 14.28
N GLY A 52 20.24 41.25 14.69
CA GLY A 52 19.24 40.31 15.15
C GLY A 52 17.86 40.89 14.95
N ALA A 53 17.53 41.15 13.72
CA ALA A 53 16.17 41.16 13.19
C ALA A 53 16.25 41.28 11.67
N ALA A 54 16.04 40.18 10.97
CA ALA A 54 15.95 40.11 9.51
C ALA A 54 14.67 40.80 9.00
N GLY A 55 14.47 42.05 9.42
CA GLY A 55 13.26 42.82 9.11
C GLY A 55 13.51 44.21 8.51
N CYS A 56 14.74 44.72 8.44
CA CYS A 56 14.99 46.07 7.99
C CYS A 56 15.75 46.12 6.67
N CYS A 57 15.13 46.74 5.69
CA CYS A 57 15.64 47.16 4.38
C CYS A 57 15.77 46.05 3.32
N LYS A 58 14.65 45.43 2.94
CA LYS A 58 14.51 45.00 1.56
C LYS A 58 14.50 46.26 0.70
N ALA A 59 15.59 46.53 -0.05
CA ALA A 59 15.56 47.58 -1.08
C ALA A 59 14.37 47.26 -1.99
N PRO A 60 13.42 48.18 -2.20
CA PRO A 60 12.28 47.90 -3.06
C PRO A 60 12.81 47.54 -4.45
N VAL A 61 12.43 46.41 -4.98
CA VAL A 61 12.72 46.04 -6.37
C VAL A 61 11.97 47.04 -7.23
N ALA A 62 12.71 47.88 -7.98
CA ALA A 62 12.11 48.80 -8.89
C ALA A 62 11.66 48.04 -10.14
N LEU A 63 10.35 47.81 -10.27
CA LEU A 63 9.78 47.24 -11.48
C LEU A 63 9.55 48.38 -12.47
N LEU A 64 10.55 48.62 -13.32
CA LEU A 64 10.60 49.76 -14.22
C LEU A 64 9.91 49.52 -15.56
N SER A 65 9.69 48.28 -15.91
CA SER A 65 9.04 47.86 -17.14
C SER A 65 7.90 46.87 -16.90
N MET A 66 7.04 46.72 -17.90
CA MET A 66 5.99 45.67 -17.90
C MET A 66 6.64 44.28 -17.85
N SER A 67 7.79 44.09 -18.51
CA SER A 67 8.55 42.85 -18.47
C SER A 67 9.05 42.53 -17.06
N ASP A 68 9.53 43.53 -16.29
CA ASP A 68 9.96 43.34 -14.90
C ASP A 68 8.78 42.95 -14.02
N SER A 69 7.65 43.64 -14.19
CA SER A 69 6.40 43.35 -13.46
C SER A 69 5.87 41.95 -13.75
N LEU A 70 5.87 41.53 -15.02
CA LEU A 70 5.44 40.19 -15.44
C LEU A 70 6.39 39.12 -14.88
N SER A 71 7.69 39.33 -14.95
CA SER A 71 8.69 38.36 -14.43
C SER A 71 8.57 38.19 -12.92
N TYR A 72 8.39 39.30 -12.20
CA TYR A 72 8.20 39.29 -10.76
C TYR A 72 6.89 38.55 -10.36
N ALA A 73 5.78 38.91 -11.02
CA ALA A 73 4.49 38.26 -10.78
C ALA A 73 4.53 36.77 -11.10
N ALA A 74 5.17 36.37 -12.20
CA ALA A 74 5.37 34.96 -12.54
C ALA A 74 6.12 34.24 -11.41
N GLY A 75 7.25 34.79 -10.93
CA GLY A 75 8.00 34.22 -9.81
C GLY A 75 7.14 34.02 -8.56
N MET A 76 6.26 34.96 -8.23
CA MET A 76 5.33 34.82 -7.10
C MET A 76 4.30 33.72 -7.29
N THR A 77 3.78 33.53 -8.50
CA THR A 77 2.75 32.52 -8.75
C THR A 77 3.26 31.09 -8.62
N TYR A 78 4.55 30.86 -8.88
CA TYR A 78 5.17 29.53 -8.75
C TYR A 78 5.43 29.10 -7.29
N THR A 79 5.11 29.93 -6.31
CA THR A 79 5.22 29.56 -4.89
C THR A 79 3.95 28.91 -4.33
N THR A 80 2.89 28.79 -5.13
CA THR A 80 1.63 28.17 -4.68
C THR A 80 1.86 26.72 -4.23
N GLY A 81 1.52 26.40 -2.98
CA GLY A 81 1.73 25.08 -2.39
C GLY A 81 3.19 24.77 -1.98
N LEU A 82 4.16 25.64 -2.30
CA LEU A 82 5.57 25.41 -1.97
C LEU A 82 5.80 25.24 -0.47
N MET A 83 5.20 26.09 0.34
CA MET A 83 5.42 26.06 1.79
C MET A 83 4.82 24.78 2.44
N GLU A 84 3.70 24.33 1.93
CA GLU A 84 3.12 23.05 2.38
C GLU A 84 4.05 21.87 2.00
N TYR A 85 4.58 21.89 0.79
CA TYR A 85 5.51 20.88 0.31
C TYR A 85 6.81 20.84 1.13
N VAL A 86 7.47 22.00 1.31
CA VAL A 86 8.76 22.03 2.05
C VAL A 86 8.57 21.76 3.53
N GLY A 87 7.44 22.15 4.11
CA GLY A 87 7.08 21.81 5.48
C GLY A 87 6.93 20.30 5.67
N LYS A 88 6.19 19.63 4.78
CA LYS A 88 5.99 18.17 4.84
C LYS A 88 7.25 17.38 4.51
N GLN A 89 8.00 17.81 3.49
CA GLN A 89 9.13 17.03 2.97
C GLN A 89 10.42 17.27 3.74
N TYR A 90 10.64 18.51 4.23
CA TYR A 90 11.91 18.94 4.83
C TYR A 90 11.77 19.49 6.25
N GLY A 91 10.54 19.54 6.80
CA GLY A 91 10.29 20.07 8.13
C GLY A 91 10.51 21.58 8.25
N VAL A 92 10.46 22.32 7.13
CA VAL A 92 10.65 23.77 7.15
C VAL A 92 9.43 24.43 7.80
N ASP A 93 9.68 25.13 8.90
CA ASP A 93 8.70 25.89 9.66
C ASP A 93 9.10 27.36 9.83
N SER A 94 8.39 28.09 10.65
CA SER A 94 8.68 29.51 10.89
C SER A 94 10.07 29.76 11.53
N THR A 95 10.61 28.78 12.26
CA THR A 95 11.92 28.91 12.95
C THR A 95 13.10 28.66 11.99
N SER A 96 12.88 27.87 10.94
CA SER A 96 13.87 27.48 9.94
C SER A 96 13.77 28.28 8.64
N MET A 97 12.80 29.20 8.53
CA MET A 97 12.51 29.95 7.31
C MET A 97 13.69 30.78 6.80
N ASP A 98 14.44 31.45 7.69
CA ASP A 98 15.57 32.25 7.31
C ASP A 98 16.68 31.42 6.67
N ALA A 99 16.94 30.23 7.23
CA ALA A 99 17.90 29.29 6.67
C ALA A 99 17.44 28.75 5.30
N PHE A 100 16.14 28.44 5.14
CA PHE A 100 15.57 28.04 3.86
C PHE A 100 15.72 29.10 2.78
N VAL A 101 15.39 30.36 3.10
CA VAL A 101 15.54 31.51 2.17
C VAL A 101 17.00 31.77 1.84
N ALA A 102 17.91 31.63 2.80
CA ALA A 102 19.34 31.74 2.55
C ALA A 102 19.84 30.67 1.57
N GLY A 103 19.43 29.44 1.77
CA GLY A 103 19.73 28.33 0.87
C GLY A 103 19.20 28.56 -0.56
N LEU A 104 17.95 29.04 -0.69
CA LEU A 104 17.38 29.41 -1.99
C LEU A 104 18.24 30.49 -2.72
N ARG A 105 18.62 31.53 -2.02
CA ARG A 105 19.46 32.62 -2.60
C ARG A 105 20.82 32.10 -3.02
N GLU A 106 21.44 31.28 -2.21
CA GLU A 106 22.74 30.67 -2.54
C GLU A 106 22.60 29.71 -3.74
N GLY A 107 21.59 28.86 -3.76
CA GLY A 107 21.33 27.94 -4.85
C GLY A 107 21.11 28.65 -6.19
N ILE A 108 20.30 29.73 -6.21
CA ILE A 108 20.10 30.57 -7.39
C ILE A 108 21.41 31.20 -7.86
N LYS A 109 22.20 31.78 -6.94
CA LYS A 109 23.47 32.41 -7.25
C LYS A 109 24.50 31.43 -7.79
N ARG A 110 24.53 30.21 -7.28
CA ARG A 110 25.55 29.19 -7.61
C ARG A 110 25.02 28.07 -8.49
N SER A 111 23.92 28.28 -9.20
CA SER A 111 23.26 27.28 -10.05
C SER A 111 24.17 26.66 -11.13
N ASN A 112 25.21 27.38 -11.58
CA ASN A 112 26.19 26.93 -12.55
C ASN A 112 27.51 26.42 -11.92
N ASP A 113 27.62 26.42 -10.60
CA ASP A 113 28.81 25.93 -9.88
C ASP A 113 28.68 24.40 -9.70
N LYS A 114 29.46 23.63 -10.47
CA LYS A 114 29.41 22.17 -10.48
C LYS A 114 29.73 21.55 -9.12
N GLN A 115 30.65 22.12 -8.35
CA GLN A 115 31.02 21.58 -7.03
C GLN A 115 29.90 21.81 -6.01
N PHE A 116 29.30 23.01 -6.03
CA PHE A 116 28.15 23.32 -5.20
C PHE A 116 26.95 22.41 -5.52
N MET A 117 26.67 22.21 -6.81
CA MET A 117 25.58 21.36 -7.25
C MET A 117 25.81 19.90 -6.86
N ALA A 118 27.06 19.41 -6.99
CA ALA A 118 27.42 18.06 -6.55
C ALA A 118 27.28 17.90 -5.03
N HIS A 119 27.74 18.87 -4.23
CA HIS A 119 27.55 18.88 -2.79
C HIS A 119 26.06 18.87 -2.41
N SER A 120 25.27 19.75 -3.03
CA SER A 120 23.83 19.82 -2.79
C SER A 120 23.11 18.51 -3.13
N ALA A 121 23.50 17.85 -4.22
CA ALA A 121 23.00 16.54 -4.58
C ALA A 121 23.37 15.49 -3.51
N GLY A 122 24.58 15.50 -2.99
CA GLY A 122 25.01 14.63 -1.90
C GLY A 122 24.16 14.79 -0.64
N VAL A 123 23.86 16.03 -0.25
CA VAL A 123 22.97 16.32 0.90
C VAL A 123 21.55 15.80 0.67
N GLN A 124 20.99 15.97 -0.53
CA GLN A 124 19.67 15.44 -0.87
C GLN A 124 19.63 13.91 -0.84
N ILE A 125 20.67 13.25 -1.38
CA ILE A 125 20.77 11.77 -1.33
C ILE A 125 20.90 11.29 0.10
N ALA A 126 21.73 11.95 0.94
CA ALA A 126 21.86 11.61 2.35
C ALA A 126 20.53 11.70 3.10
N GLN A 127 19.73 12.74 2.85
CA GLN A 127 18.40 12.87 3.42
C GLN A 127 17.46 11.75 2.95
N MET A 128 17.48 11.40 1.67
CA MET A 128 16.69 10.30 1.13
C MET A 128 17.13 8.94 1.72
N LEU A 129 18.43 8.77 1.95
CA LEU A 129 19.00 7.59 2.59
C LEU A 129 18.42 7.41 4.01
N GLU A 130 18.43 8.47 4.82
CA GLU A 130 17.95 8.44 6.21
C GLU A 130 16.43 8.35 6.32
N THR A 131 15.68 9.03 5.45
CA THR A 131 14.21 9.13 5.59
C THR A 131 13.45 8.04 4.88
N ARG A 132 14.05 7.37 3.88
CA ARG A 132 13.35 6.39 3.04
C ARG A 132 14.09 5.06 2.88
N MET A 133 15.38 5.11 2.50
CA MET A 133 16.09 3.88 2.16
C MET A 133 16.38 3.05 3.40
N TYR A 134 17.03 3.63 4.41
CA TYR A 134 17.33 2.94 5.65
C TYR A 134 16.07 2.42 6.36
N PRO A 135 15.01 3.24 6.59
CA PRO A 135 13.78 2.75 7.20
C PRO A 135 13.10 1.64 6.38
N GLY A 136 13.18 1.70 5.05
CA GLY A 136 12.66 0.64 4.18
C GLY A 136 13.34 -0.69 4.42
N VAL A 137 14.68 -0.71 4.38
CA VAL A 137 15.47 -1.92 4.63
C VAL A 137 15.35 -2.37 6.09
N ALA A 138 15.33 -1.43 7.05
CA ALA A 138 15.13 -1.74 8.47
C ALA A 138 13.79 -2.43 8.73
N ASN A 139 12.73 -2.00 8.03
CA ASN A 139 11.42 -2.66 8.12
C ASN A 139 11.42 -4.07 7.48
N GLU A 140 12.17 -4.29 6.41
CA GLU A 140 12.35 -5.61 5.80
C GLU A 140 13.07 -6.57 6.75
N VAL A 141 14.09 -6.09 7.46
CA VAL A 141 14.89 -6.87 8.43
C VAL A 141 14.20 -7.04 9.77
N LYS A 142 13.22 -6.20 10.12
CA LYS A 142 12.58 -6.11 11.46
C LYS A 142 12.10 -7.44 12.04
N ASN A 143 11.59 -8.34 11.19
CA ASN A 143 11.04 -9.63 11.63
C ASN A 143 12.04 -10.77 11.51
N THR A 144 13.31 -10.47 11.27
CA THR A 144 14.40 -11.45 11.21
C THR A 144 15.10 -11.54 12.58
N GLN A 145 16.05 -12.46 12.69
CA GLN A 145 16.92 -12.51 13.87
C GLN A 145 18.02 -11.42 13.88
N TRP A 146 18.08 -10.59 12.84
CA TRP A 146 19.11 -9.58 12.61
C TRP A 146 18.60 -8.19 12.94
N THR A 147 19.51 -7.31 13.33
CA THR A 147 19.26 -5.87 13.46
C THR A 147 20.12 -5.11 12.47
N LEU A 148 19.51 -4.12 11.81
CA LEU A 148 20.24 -3.25 10.91
C LEU A 148 20.89 -2.11 11.69
N ASP A 149 22.18 -1.91 11.50
CA ASP A 149 22.96 -0.81 12.08
C ASP A 149 23.08 0.33 11.07
N SER A 150 22.66 1.54 11.45
CA SER A 150 22.64 2.71 10.55
C SER A 150 24.05 3.19 10.18
N ILE A 151 25.01 3.08 11.09
CA ILE A 151 26.37 3.54 10.83
C ILE A 151 27.04 2.67 9.77
N ASN A 152 26.92 1.35 9.91
CA ASN A 152 27.45 0.40 8.93
C ASN A 152 26.69 0.47 7.60
N PHE A 153 25.38 0.71 7.64
CA PHE A 153 24.59 0.89 6.43
C PHE A 153 25.05 2.12 5.64
N ASN A 154 25.20 3.26 6.30
CA ASN A 154 25.65 4.49 5.69
C ASN A 154 27.08 4.37 5.17
N ARG A 155 27.97 3.71 5.92
CA ARG A 155 29.32 3.44 5.47
C ARG A 155 29.34 2.59 4.21
N GLY A 156 28.65 1.47 4.20
CA GLY A 156 28.57 0.60 3.03
C GLY A 156 28.00 1.30 1.79
N PHE A 157 27.02 2.22 1.99
CA PHE A 157 26.51 3.04 0.91
C PHE A 157 27.58 3.98 0.33
N ILE A 158 28.34 4.67 1.19
CA ILE A 158 29.42 5.56 0.76
C ILE A 158 30.53 4.77 0.07
N ASP A 159 30.99 3.66 0.65
CA ASP A 159 32.02 2.80 0.09
C ASP A 159 31.63 2.32 -1.33
N ALA A 160 30.37 1.96 -1.54
CA ALA A 160 29.86 1.60 -2.86
C ALA A 160 29.86 2.76 -3.86
N VAL A 161 29.54 3.99 -3.43
CA VAL A 161 29.54 5.19 -4.28
C VAL A 161 30.96 5.52 -4.74
N VAL A 162 31.95 5.39 -3.88
CA VAL A 162 33.36 5.68 -4.22
C VAL A 162 34.09 4.46 -4.79
N ASN A 163 33.38 3.32 -4.96
CA ASN A 163 33.93 2.05 -5.41
C ASN A 163 35.09 1.54 -4.52
N ASP A 164 34.98 1.78 -3.21
CA ASP A 164 35.88 1.20 -2.23
C ASP A 164 35.49 -0.27 -1.99
N THR A 165 36.42 -1.17 -2.28
CA THR A 165 36.23 -2.62 -2.17
C THR A 165 37.02 -3.25 -1.04
N THR A 166 37.58 -2.44 -0.13
CA THR A 166 38.43 -2.91 0.96
C THR A 166 37.71 -3.84 1.94
N VAL A 167 36.42 -3.60 2.20
CA VAL A 167 35.59 -4.45 3.07
C VAL A 167 34.87 -5.50 2.25
N MET A 168 34.14 -5.09 1.20
CA MET A 168 33.32 -5.98 0.38
C MET A 168 33.10 -5.39 -1.01
N LYS A 169 33.10 -6.23 -2.04
CA LYS A 169 32.70 -5.79 -3.39
C LYS A 169 31.19 -5.63 -3.46
N ALA A 170 30.68 -4.62 -4.16
CA ALA A 170 29.24 -4.36 -4.28
C ALA A 170 28.43 -5.58 -4.80
N ALA A 171 29.01 -6.35 -5.74
CA ALA A 171 28.38 -7.57 -6.26
C ALA A 171 28.26 -8.67 -5.20
N ASP A 172 29.26 -8.80 -4.33
CA ASP A 172 29.27 -9.79 -3.26
C ASP A 172 28.35 -9.34 -2.11
N ALA A 173 28.33 -8.05 -1.79
CA ALA A 173 27.39 -7.45 -0.84
C ALA A 173 25.93 -7.70 -1.23
N LYS A 174 25.61 -7.51 -2.51
CA LYS A 174 24.26 -7.78 -3.05
C LYS A 174 23.89 -9.24 -2.85
N LYS A 175 24.75 -10.17 -3.28
CA LYS A 175 24.51 -11.62 -3.12
C LYS A 175 24.37 -12.03 -1.67
N PHE A 176 25.22 -11.49 -0.80
CA PHE A 176 25.17 -11.77 0.64
C PHE A 176 23.83 -11.35 1.23
N PHE A 177 23.38 -10.12 0.95
CA PHE A 177 22.11 -9.61 1.43
C PHE A 177 20.93 -10.45 0.91
N GLU A 178 20.84 -10.66 -0.41
CA GLU A 178 19.76 -11.43 -1.05
C GLU A 178 19.70 -12.87 -0.51
N ASN A 179 20.84 -13.55 -0.37
CA ASN A 179 20.89 -14.90 0.16
C ASN A 179 20.50 -14.96 1.64
N THR A 180 20.95 -14.00 2.44
CA THR A 180 20.60 -13.91 3.86
C THR A 180 19.10 -13.69 4.05
N MET A 181 18.52 -12.77 3.30
CA MET A 181 17.06 -12.48 3.38
C MET A 181 16.23 -13.66 2.87
N THR A 182 16.67 -14.31 1.80
CA THR A 182 16.00 -15.52 1.27
C THR A 182 16.03 -16.67 2.28
N THR A 183 17.16 -16.89 2.91
CA THR A 183 17.33 -17.94 3.92
C THR A 183 16.45 -17.64 5.15
N GLU A 184 16.44 -16.41 5.59
CA GLU A 184 15.64 -15.99 6.73
C GLU A 184 14.13 -16.11 6.46
N LYS A 185 13.70 -15.71 5.27
CA LYS A 185 12.31 -15.89 4.84
C LYS A 185 11.90 -17.37 4.87
N ARG A 186 12.76 -18.25 4.31
CA ARG A 186 12.53 -19.70 4.36
C ARG A 186 12.44 -20.21 5.80
N ARG A 187 13.35 -19.76 6.67
CA ARG A 187 13.34 -20.14 8.10
C ARG A 187 12.01 -19.75 8.77
N GLN A 188 11.50 -18.56 8.48
CA GLN A 188 10.21 -18.09 9.02
C GLN A 188 9.03 -18.89 8.46
N GLU A 189 9.05 -19.18 7.16
CA GLU A 189 8.01 -20.02 6.52
C GLU A 189 8.00 -21.44 7.10
N ASP A 190 9.16 -22.05 7.26
CA ASP A 190 9.29 -23.40 7.84
C ASP A 190 8.87 -23.43 9.31
N ALA A 191 9.23 -22.42 10.09
CA ALA A 191 8.79 -22.29 11.48
C ALA A 191 7.27 -22.14 11.57
N TYR A 192 6.67 -21.28 10.75
CA TYR A 192 5.22 -21.10 10.72
C TYR A 192 4.48 -22.36 10.24
N LYS A 193 5.01 -23.03 9.21
CA LYS A 193 4.47 -24.32 8.76
C LYS A 193 4.51 -25.35 9.86
N LYS A 194 5.63 -25.45 10.58
CA LYS A 194 5.77 -26.36 11.72
C LYS A 194 4.77 -26.05 12.83
N GLU A 195 4.62 -24.79 13.21
CA GLU A 195 3.66 -24.33 14.21
C GLU A 195 2.24 -24.77 13.84
N ASN A 196 1.82 -24.57 12.59
CA ASN A 196 0.51 -24.98 12.11
C ASN A 196 0.32 -26.51 12.11
N THR A 197 1.36 -27.25 11.74
CA THR A 197 1.33 -28.72 11.76
C THR A 197 1.26 -29.26 13.19
N ASP A 198 2.06 -28.72 14.10
CA ASP A 198 2.07 -29.09 15.51
C ASP A 198 0.72 -28.77 16.17
N TRP A 199 0.13 -27.62 15.83
CA TRP A 199 -1.19 -27.23 16.29
C TRP A 199 -2.26 -28.24 15.87
N LEU A 200 -2.27 -28.69 14.59
CA LEU A 200 -3.19 -29.73 14.11
C LEU A 200 -2.96 -31.06 14.83
N ALA A 201 -1.72 -31.47 15.03
CA ALA A 201 -1.39 -32.70 15.75
C ALA A 201 -1.88 -32.66 17.21
N ALA A 202 -1.78 -31.51 17.87
CA ALA A 202 -2.33 -31.29 19.20
C ALA A 202 -3.86 -31.24 19.18
N ASN A 203 -4.46 -30.64 18.17
CA ASN A 203 -5.91 -30.52 18.04
C ASN A 203 -6.57 -31.87 17.81
N ALA A 204 -5.94 -32.80 17.06
CA ALA A 204 -6.44 -34.15 16.82
C ALA A 204 -6.66 -34.96 18.12
N LYS A 205 -5.93 -34.61 19.19
CA LYS A 205 -6.02 -35.26 20.50
C LYS A 205 -7.12 -34.70 21.39
N LYS A 206 -7.79 -33.64 20.97
CA LYS A 206 -8.86 -33.00 21.77
C LYS A 206 -10.15 -33.83 21.69
N GLU A 207 -10.86 -33.86 22.79
CA GLU A 207 -12.14 -34.56 22.89
C GLU A 207 -13.13 -34.09 21.82
N GLY A 208 -13.77 -35.06 21.15
CA GLY A 208 -14.77 -34.81 20.10
C GLY A 208 -14.21 -34.35 18.76
N VAL A 209 -12.90 -34.30 18.58
CA VAL A 209 -12.28 -34.05 17.29
C VAL A 209 -12.08 -35.35 16.53
N VAL A 210 -12.58 -35.38 15.30
CA VAL A 210 -12.43 -36.49 14.36
C VAL A 210 -11.49 -36.07 13.25
N THR A 211 -10.55 -36.94 12.89
CA THR A 211 -9.60 -36.73 11.78
C THR A 211 -9.94 -37.68 10.63
N LEU A 212 -10.17 -37.09 9.44
CA LEU A 212 -10.40 -37.86 8.22
C LEU A 212 -9.08 -38.29 7.55
N PRO A 213 -9.08 -39.30 6.67
CA PRO A 213 -7.88 -39.76 5.96
C PRO A 213 -7.20 -38.69 5.13
N SER A 214 -7.93 -37.67 4.68
CA SER A 214 -7.40 -36.48 3.98
C SER A 214 -6.56 -35.56 4.87
N GLY A 215 -6.63 -35.71 6.19
CA GLY A 215 -6.09 -34.82 7.19
C GLY A 215 -7.04 -33.71 7.64
N LEU A 216 -8.24 -33.61 7.04
CA LEU A 216 -9.29 -32.71 7.54
C LEU A 216 -9.71 -33.15 8.96
N GLN A 217 -9.75 -32.21 9.89
CA GLN A 217 -10.27 -32.43 11.22
C GLN A 217 -11.57 -31.67 11.41
N TYR A 218 -12.51 -32.26 12.13
CA TYR A 218 -13.74 -31.56 12.48
C TYR A 218 -14.24 -31.96 13.89
N LYS A 219 -15.04 -31.08 14.45
CA LYS A 219 -15.80 -31.35 15.69
C LYS A 219 -17.25 -30.96 15.46
N VAL A 220 -18.16 -31.89 15.72
CA VAL A 220 -19.61 -31.64 15.68
C VAL A 220 -19.99 -30.82 16.90
N LEU A 221 -20.53 -29.62 16.71
CA LEU A 221 -21.08 -28.78 17.78
C LEU A 221 -22.58 -29.01 17.92
N THR A 222 -23.28 -29.15 16.78
CA THR A 222 -24.68 -29.45 16.70
C THR A 222 -24.88 -30.47 15.58
N ALA A 223 -25.49 -31.59 15.87
CA ALA A 223 -25.84 -32.59 14.87
C ALA A 223 -27.10 -32.15 14.11
N GLY A 224 -27.06 -32.17 12.80
CA GLY A 224 -28.22 -32.00 11.94
C GLY A 224 -28.89 -33.31 11.63
N THR A 225 -30.14 -33.25 11.23
CA THR A 225 -30.96 -34.39 10.84
C THR A 225 -31.35 -34.36 9.36
N GLY A 226 -30.91 -33.35 8.63
CA GLY A 226 -31.21 -33.16 7.22
C GLY A 226 -30.36 -34.04 6.31
N GLU A 227 -30.57 -33.91 5.02
CA GLU A 227 -29.79 -34.62 3.99
C GLU A 227 -28.35 -34.06 3.91
N VAL A 228 -27.47 -34.83 3.27
CA VAL A 228 -26.11 -34.44 2.95
C VAL A 228 -26.05 -33.94 1.52
N ALA A 229 -25.29 -32.88 1.29
CA ALA A 229 -25.14 -32.28 -0.03
C ALA A 229 -24.24 -33.12 -0.95
N THR A 230 -24.50 -33.04 -2.24
CA THR A 230 -23.57 -33.47 -3.29
C THR A 230 -22.68 -32.33 -3.73
N LYS A 231 -21.65 -32.60 -4.55
CA LYS A 231 -20.75 -31.57 -5.08
C LYS A 231 -21.45 -30.57 -5.99
N ASP A 232 -22.57 -30.97 -6.61
CA ASP A 232 -23.31 -30.19 -7.60
C ASP A 232 -24.44 -29.33 -7.02
N ASP A 233 -24.81 -29.59 -5.75
CA ASP A 233 -25.86 -28.85 -5.06
C ASP A 233 -25.39 -27.44 -4.67
N ASN A 234 -26.33 -26.54 -4.41
CA ASN A 234 -26.03 -25.27 -3.75
C ASN A 234 -26.27 -25.41 -2.26
N VAL A 235 -25.31 -24.99 -1.46
CA VAL A 235 -25.42 -25.02 0.01
C VAL A 235 -25.42 -23.58 0.55
N THR A 236 -26.35 -23.30 1.45
CA THR A 236 -26.43 -22.04 2.17
C THR A 236 -25.88 -22.25 3.57
N VAL A 237 -24.88 -21.48 3.93
CA VAL A 237 -24.14 -21.62 5.19
C VAL A 237 -24.02 -20.30 5.93
N ARG A 238 -23.89 -20.35 7.25
CA ARG A 238 -23.27 -19.31 8.08
C ARG A 238 -21.90 -19.78 8.49
N TYR A 239 -20.93 -18.89 8.48
CA TYR A 239 -19.57 -19.26 8.83
C TYR A 239 -18.73 -18.11 9.39
N GLU A 240 -17.71 -18.49 10.14
CA GLU A 240 -16.61 -17.63 10.54
C GLU A 240 -15.30 -18.39 10.37
N GLY A 241 -14.35 -17.77 9.64
CA GLY A 241 -13.03 -18.33 9.38
C GLY A 241 -11.93 -17.54 10.09
N LYS A 242 -11.03 -18.25 10.78
CA LYS A 242 -9.89 -17.68 11.48
C LYS A 242 -8.66 -18.56 11.33
N THR A 243 -7.49 -17.96 11.55
CA THR A 243 -6.19 -18.64 11.65
C THR A 243 -5.96 -19.17 13.08
N ILE A 244 -4.91 -19.96 13.30
CA ILE A 244 -4.61 -20.57 14.62
C ILE A 244 -4.32 -19.54 15.71
N ASP A 245 -3.85 -18.34 15.33
CA ASP A 245 -3.61 -17.18 16.20
C ASP A 245 -4.90 -16.41 16.56
N GLY A 246 -6.06 -16.88 16.05
CA GLY A 246 -7.36 -16.28 16.33
C GLY A 246 -7.74 -15.11 15.42
N ASN A 247 -6.91 -14.73 14.46
CA ASN A 247 -7.21 -13.64 13.53
C ASN A 247 -8.35 -14.07 12.57
N VAL A 248 -9.50 -13.38 12.66
CA VAL A 248 -10.66 -13.61 11.80
C VAL A 248 -10.44 -12.94 10.45
N PHE A 249 -10.34 -13.73 9.39
CA PHE A 249 -10.11 -13.24 8.03
C PHE A 249 -11.39 -13.16 7.20
N ASP A 250 -12.43 -13.93 7.53
CA ASP A 250 -13.73 -13.89 6.84
C ASP A 250 -14.87 -14.36 7.75
N SER A 251 -16.05 -13.75 7.63
CA SER A 251 -17.24 -14.10 8.40
C SER A 251 -18.50 -13.69 7.66
N SER A 252 -19.45 -14.60 7.54
CA SER A 252 -20.78 -14.28 7.00
C SER A 252 -21.63 -13.46 7.98
N TYR A 253 -21.41 -13.61 9.28
CA TYR A 253 -22.16 -12.89 10.32
C TYR A 253 -22.04 -11.37 10.25
N LYS A 254 -21.05 -10.84 9.52
CA LYS A 254 -20.86 -9.40 9.27
C LYS A 254 -21.60 -8.89 8.04
N ARG A 255 -22.38 -9.77 7.37
CA ARG A 255 -23.09 -9.47 6.12
C ARG A 255 -24.60 -9.40 6.34
N ASN A 256 -25.32 -8.85 5.39
CA ASN A 256 -26.78 -8.87 5.34
C ASN A 256 -27.22 -9.31 3.93
N PRO A 257 -27.78 -10.53 3.78
CA PRO A 257 -28.04 -11.53 4.82
C PRO A 257 -26.77 -12.15 5.41
N ASP A 258 -26.84 -12.67 6.63
CA ASP A 258 -25.76 -13.31 7.37
C ASP A 258 -25.37 -14.70 6.84
N THR A 259 -25.92 -15.09 5.71
CA THR A 259 -25.70 -16.35 5.02
C THR A 259 -24.95 -16.13 3.70
N SER A 260 -24.26 -17.16 3.25
CA SER A 260 -23.63 -17.20 1.93
C SER A 260 -23.96 -18.53 1.25
N THR A 261 -24.15 -18.51 -0.07
CA THR A 261 -24.46 -19.71 -0.85
C THR A 261 -23.26 -20.08 -1.72
N PHE A 262 -22.87 -21.33 -1.65
CA PHE A 262 -21.72 -21.88 -2.38
C PHE A 262 -22.10 -23.20 -3.07
N ARG A 263 -21.35 -23.57 -4.09
CA ARG A 263 -21.28 -24.95 -4.58
C ARG A 263 -20.06 -25.62 -3.93
N PRO A 264 -20.22 -26.85 -3.40
CA PRO A 264 -19.12 -27.56 -2.74
C PRO A 264 -17.91 -27.81 -3.65
N ASP A 265 -18.08 -27.88 -4.97
CA ASP A 265 -16.98 -28.05 -5.94
C ASP A 265 -16.20 -26.74 -6.26
N GLN A 266 -16.66 -25.59 -5.76
CA GLN A 266 -16.10 -24.27 -6.05
C GLN A 266 -15.41 -23.60 -4.84
N VAL A 267 -15.24 -24.35 -3.77
CA VAL A 267 -14.57 -23.87 -2.55
C VAL A 267 -13.28 -24.66 -2.30
N ILE A 268 -12.54 -24.32 -1.25
CA ILE A 268 -11.34 -25.08 -0.87
C ILE A 268 -11.65 -26.53 -0.56
N LYS A 269 -10.71 -27.42 -0.84
CA LYS A 269 -10.92 -28.89 -0.73
C LYS A 269 -11.49 -29.33 0.62
N GLY A 270 -10.99 -28.73 1.72
CA GLY A 270 -11.49 -29.04 3.07
C GLY A 270 -12.95 -28.67 3.26
N TRP A 271 -13.45 -27.60 2.63
CA TRP A 271 -14.86 -27.27 2.62
C TRP A 271 -15.67 -28.23 1.74
N THR A 272 -15.15 -28.59 0.57
CA THR A 272 -15.80 -29.59 -0.29
C THR A 272 -16.06 -30.88 0.49
N GLU A 273 -15.03 -31.40 1.14
CA GLU A 273 -15.13 -32.65 1.92
C GLU A 273 -16.09 -32.52 3.11
N ALA A 274 -16.00 -31.41 3.86
CA ALA A 274 -16.89 -31.15 4.98
C ALA A 274 -18.36 -31.04 4.56
N LEU A 275 -18.67 -30.18 3.56
CA LEU A 275 -20.03 -29.91 3.11
C LEU A 275 -20.72 -31.13 2.48
N THR A 276 -19.93 -32.06 1.89
CA THR A 276 -20.42 -33.31 1.36
C THR A 276 -20.43 -34.44 2.39
N SER A 277 -20.13 -34.15 3.65
CA SER A 277 -20.17 -35.12 4.78
C SER A 277 -21.11 -34.69 5.89
N MET A 278 -21.39 -33.37 6.04
CA MET A 278 -22.23 -32.86 7.13
C MET A 278 -23.71 -32.81 6.72
N PRO A 279 -24.63 -33.29 7.59
CA PRO A 279 -26.08 -33.18 7.35
C PRO A 279 -26.56 -31.72 7.45
N ALA A 280 -27.58 -31.33 6.71
CA ALA A 280 -28.22 -30.03 6.86
C ALA A 280 -28.78 -29.83 8.29
N GLY A 281 -28.66 -28.59 8.79
CA GLY A 281 -28.95 -28.26 10.19
C GLY A 281 -27.77 -28.51 11.14
N SER A 282 -26.63 -29.02 10.64
CA SER A 282 -25.44 -29.22 11.47
C SER A 282 -24.65 -27.94 11.65
N THR A 283 -23.97 -27.82 12.79
CA THR A 283 -22.88 -26.84 13.02
C THR A 283 -21.62 -27.61 13.36
N TRP A 284 -20.60 -27.43 12.53
CA TRP A 284 -19.28 -28.05 12.73
C TRP A 284 -18.19 -27.01 12.93
N MET A 285 -17.18 -27.37 13.73
CA MET A 285 -15.87 -26.73 13.70
C MET A 285 -15.00 -27.53 12.75
N LEU A 286 -14.46 -26.88 11.74
CA LEU A 286 -13.54 -27.48 10.78
C LEU A 286 -12.12 -26.96 11.07
N TYR A 287 -11.14 -27.86 11.01
CA TYR A 287 -9.72 -27.53 11.14
C TYR A 287 -9.03 -28.08 9.90
N ILE A 288 -8.73 -27.17 8.99
CA ILE A 288 -8.36 -27.51 7.61
C ILE A 288 -6.85 -27.32 7.45
N PRO A 289 -6.09 -28.41 7.22
CA PRO A 289 -4.66 -28.30 6.94
C PRO A 289 -4.43 -27.54 5.63
N GLN A 290 -3.24 -26.95 5.48
CA GLN A 290 -2.90 -26.09 4.35
C GLN A 290 -3.05 -26.81 2.99
N GLU A 291 -2.85 -28.13 2.92
CA GLU A 291 -2.99 -28.96 1.72
C GLU A 291 -4.42 -29.00 1.18
N LEU A 292 -5.40 -28.82 2.06
CA LEU A 292 -6.83 -28.75 1.75
C LEU A 292 -7.36 -27.31 1.69
N ALA A 293 -6.48 -26.32 1.83
CA ALA A 293 -6.76 -24.88 1.79
C ALA A 293 -5.96 -24.17 0.68
N TYR A 294 -5.09 -23.24 1.02
CA TYR A 294 -4.34 -22.39 0.07
C TYR A 294 -2.89 -22.85 -0.16
N GLY A 295 -2.39 -23.80 0.61
CA GLY A 295 -1.04 -24.34 0.46
C GLY A 295 0.05 -23.27 0.70
N SER A 296 1.03 -23.24 -0.19
CA SER A 296 2.13 -22.27 -0.17
C SER A 296 1.75 -20.87 -0.69
N ARG A 297 0.50 -20.61 -1.01
CA ARG A 297 0.04 -19.32 -1.51
C ARG A 297 -0.58 -18.49 -0.41
N ALA A 298 -0.28 -17.19 -0.39
CA ALA A 298 -1.01 -16.22 0.44
C ALA A 298 -2.40 -15.94 -0.17
N ALA A 299 -3.41 -15.73 0.67
CA ALA A 299 -4.76 -15.36 0.25
C ALA A 299 -5.32 -14.25 1.16
N GLY A 300 -5.25 -13.00 0.70
CA GLY A 300 -5.61 -11.84 1.52
C GLY A 300 -4.78 -11.76 2.80
N GLN A 301 -5.44 -11.89 3.95
CA GLN A 301 -4.78 -11.87 5.27
C GLN A 301 -4.22 -13.25 5.69
N ILE A 302 -4.48 -14.30 4.89
CA ILE A 302 -4.02 -15.66 5.18
C ILE A 302 -2.60 -15.83 4.67
N LYS A 303 -1.67 -16.15 5.57
CA LYS A 303 -0.27 -16.43 5.23
C LYS A 303 -0.13 -17.79 4.52
N PRO A 304 0.95 -18.00 3.74
CA PRO A 304 1.31 -19.34 3.25
C PRO A 304 1.34 -20.36 4.39
N TYR A 305 0.97 -21.59 4.09
CA TYR A 305 1.00 -22.73 5.02
C TYR A 305 0.08 -22.61 6.24
N SER A 306 -0.91 -21.69 6.22
CA SER A 306 -1.87 -21.53 7.31
C SER A 306 -2.84 -22.70 7.42
N THR A 307 -3.03 -23.19 8.62
CA THR A 307 -4.18 -23.99 9.02
C THR A 307 -5.37 -23.07 9.21
N LEU A 308 -6.52 -23.44 8.65
CA LEU A 308 -7.74 -22.63 8.75
C LEU A 308 -8.72 -23.29 9.71
N ILE A 309 -9.31 -22.47 10.56
CA ILE A 309 -10.33 -22.88 11.51
C ILE A 309 -11.63 -22.21 11.10
N PHE A 310 -12.65 -23.01 10.80
CA PHE A 310 -13.97 -22.50 10.46
C PHE A 310 -15.03 -23.06 11.40
N LYS A 311 -15.88 -22.18 11.91
CA LYS A 311 -17.20 -22.57 12.40
C LYS A 311 -18.14 -22.51 11.19
N VAL A 312 -18.78 -23.62 10.84
CA VAL A 312 -19.71 -23.70 9.69
C VAL A 312 -21.04 -24.25 10.17
N GLU A 313 -22.11 -23.55 9.87
CA GLU A 313 -23.50 -23.99 10.04
C GLU A 313 -24.09 -24.19 8.64
N LEU A 314 -24.47 -25.42 8.33
CA LEU A 314 -25.16 -25.78 7.08
C LEU A 314 -26.66 -25.55 7.24
N VAL A 315 -27.15 -24.42 6.76
CA VAL A 315 -28.54 -23.98 6.94
C VAL A 315 -29.48 -24.71 6.00
N LYS A 316 -29.09 -24.81 4.70
CA LYS A 316 -29.99 -25.32 3.65
C LYS A 316 -29.18 -25.91 2.50
N ILE A 317 -29.77 -26.92 1.86
CA ILE A 317 -29.29 -27.51 0.61
C ILE A 317 -30.35 -27.27 -0.46
N ASP A 318 -29.96 -26.60 -1.54
CA ASP A 318 -30.78 -26.46 -2.73
C ASP A 318 -30.27 -27.42 -3.81
N ARG A 319 -31.00 -28.52 -4.02
CA ARG A 319 -30.62 -29.56 -4.99
C ARG A 319 -30.75 -29.03 -6.42
N LYS A 320 -29.75 -29.32 -7.21
CA LYS A 320 -29.84 -29.11 -8.64
C LYS A 320 -30.79 -30.12 -9.22
N GLN A 321 -31.94 -29.67 -9.73
CA GLN A 321 -32.88 -30.57 -10.41
C GLN A 321 -32.15 -31.26 -11.57
N GLN A 322 -31.97 -32.57 -11.47
CA GLN A 322 -31.59 -33.33 -12.66
C GLN A 322 -32.77 -33.26 -13.64
N PRO A 323 -32.52 -33.06 -14.93
CA PRO A 323 -33.58 -33.13 -15.93
C PRO A 323 -34.19 -34.53 -15.79
N THR A 324 -35.45 -34.61 -15.35
CA THR A 324 -36.23 -35.84 -15.36
C THR A 324 -36.25 -36.31 -16.80
N GLU A 325 -35.68 -37.50 -17.08
CA GLU A 325 -35.88 -38.18 -18.34
C GLU A 325 -37.38 -38.35 -18.52
N ALA A 326 -37.96 -37.56 -19.41
CA ALA A 326 -39.33 -37.68 -19.81
C ALA A 326 -39.51 -39.10 -20.39
N LYS A 327 -40.32 -39.92 -19.72
CA LYS A 327 -40.83 -41.21 -20.24
C LYS A 327 -41.24 -40.97 -21.68
N LYS A 328 -40.54 -41.58 -22.62
CA LYS A 328 -41.03 -41.76 -24.00
C LYS A 328 -42.27 -42.60 -23.94
N GLU A 329 -43.46 -41.99 -23.92
CA GLU A 329 -44.70 -42.68 -24.29
C GLU A 329 -44.59 -43.08 -25.77
N GLU A 330 -44.55 -44.39 -25.98
CA GLU A 330 -44.64 -45.03 -27.28
C GLU A 330 -46.02 -44.73 -27.87
N LYS A 331 -46.14 -43.70 -28.73
CA LYS A 331 -47.33 -43.52 -29.59
C LYS A 331 -47.24 -44.52 -30.74
N LYS A 332 -47.93 -45.64 -30.61
CA LYS A 332 -48.31 -46.54 -31.68
C LYS A 332 -49.11 -45.79 -32.76
N THR A 333 -48.51 -45.55 -33.91
CA THR A 333 -49.21 -45.07 -35.10
C THR A 333 -49.78 -46.25 -35.89
N PRO A 334 -51.04 -46.22 -36.31
CA PRO A 334 -51.61 -47.31 -37.15
C PRO A 334 -51.17 -47.18 -38.60
N ALA A 335 -50.85 -48.33 -39.18
CA ALA A 335 -50.50 -48.52 -40.58
C ALA A 335 -51.62 -48.02 -41.52
N LYS A 336 -51.30 -47.25 -42.54
CA LYS A 336 -52.15 -47.01 -43.70
C LYS A 336 -51.44 -47.43 -44.98
N LYS A 337 -52.09 -48.39 -45.64
CA LYS A 337 -51.73 -49.05 -46.88
C LYS A 337 -51.85 -48.09 -48.10
N THR A 338 -51.04 -48.41 -49.12
CA THR A 338 -51.25 -48.30 -50.60
C THR A 338 -51.32 -46.88 -51.16
N ALA A 339 -50.65 -46.55 -52.25
CA ALA A 339 -50.70 -47.14 -53.53
C ALA A 339 -49.58 -46.58 -54.49
N ALA A 340 -49.17 -47.42 -55.40
CA ALA A 340 -48.23 -47.13 -56.45
C ALA A 340 -48.81 -46.15 -57.48
N LYS A 341 -47.98 -45.33 -58.12
CA LYS A 341 -48.10 -44.99 -59.53
C LYS A 341 -46.81 -44.50 -60.16
N LYS A 342 -46.46 -45.27 -61.15
CA LYS A 342 -45.57 -45.11 -62.29
C LYS A 342 -45.51 -43.69 -62.87
N SER A 343 -44.41 -43.32 -63.38
CA SER A 343 -44.00 -43.04 -64.74
C SER A 343 -43.23 -41.74 -64.88
N ARG A 344 -42.03 -41.78 -65.38
CA ARG A 344 -41.54 -41.52 -66.75
C ARG A 344 -41.07 -40.08 -67.00
N LYS A 345 -39.77 -40.08 -67.40
CA LYS A 345 -39.16 -39.24 -68.46
C LYS A 345 -39.24 -37.72 -68.32
N LYS A 346 -38.13 -37.05 -68.26
CA LYS A 346 -37.10 -36.83 -69.31
C LYS A 346 -35.80 -36.37 -68.64
#